data_1bbae1ccaf5c783a99961d0a833cab0a
#
_entry.id   1bbae1ccaf5c783a99961d0a833cab0a
#
_cell.length_a   1.000
_cell.length_b   1.000
_cell.length_c   1.000
_cell.angle_alpha   90.00
_cell.angle_beta   90.00
_cell.angle_gamma   90.00
#
_symmetry.space_group_name_H-M   'P 1'
#
loop_
_entity.id
_entity.type
_entity.pdbx_description
1 polymer ?
#
loop_
_entity_poly.entity_id
_entity_poly.type
_entity_poly.pdbx_seq_one_letter_code
_entity_poly.pdbx_strand_id
1 'polypeptide(L)'
;SARLHEALRQACRAAADRQVCIDLGQCMLHRFRGELWLAPKSFAPAARNWHGEDALAWGRGTLCFDRTQGGGIGMDRLKGKAVRILPRKGGERFRPDVRRPRRELKKLLQEHGVPPWQRETIPLLWCGEELVWVPGIGIDCAWQCREGEAGLLPVWIQK
;
A
#
# COMPACT_ATOMS: atom_id res chain seq x y z
N SER A 1 17.31 -9.54 26.03
CA SER A 1 18.29 -10.50 25.54
C SER A 1 19.52 -9.79 24.95
N ALA A 2 20.67 -10.45 24.98
CA ALA A 2 21.94 -9.91 24.44
C ALA A 2 21.81 -9.50 22.95
N ARG A 3 21.03 -10.27 22.19
CA ARG A 3 20.79 -10.03 20.76
C ARG A 3 20.02 -8.73 20.50
N LEU A 4 19.04 -8.43 21.35
CA LEU A 4 18.28 -7.17 21.27
C LEU A 4 19.15 -5.96 21.64
N HIS A 5 19.97 -6.07 22.70
CA HIS A 5 20.87 -4.99 23.09
C HIS A 5 21.91 -4.67 22.02
N GLU A 6 22.48 -5.70 21.38
CA GLU A 6 23.43 -5.50 20.28
C GLU A 6 22.76 -4.87 19.06
N ALA A 7 21.57 -5.32 18.71
CA ALA A 7 20.78 -4.74 17.61
C ALA A 7 20.46 -3.26 17.86
N LEU A 8 20.06 -2.90 19.08
CA LEU A 8 19.81 -1.51 19.47
C LEU A 8 21.06 -0.64 19.36
N ARG A 9 22.22 -1.16 19.83
CA ARG A 9 23.50 -0.45 19.69
C ARG A 9 23.86 -0.20 18.24
N GLN A 10 23.72 -1.20 17.37
CA GLN A 10 24.00 -1.09 15.95
C GLN A 10 23.06 -0.09 15.28
N ALA A 11 21.77 -0.12 15.60
CA ALA A 11 20.79 0.80 15.08
C ALA A 11 21.07 2.26 15.51
N CYS A 12 21.50 2.48 16.77
CA CYS A 12 21.83 3.81 17.29
C CYS A 12 23.13 4.38 16.72
N ARG A 13 24.11 3.53 16.41
CA ARG A 13 25.42 3.94 15.87
C ARG A 13 25.40 4.20 14.36
N ALA A 14 24.40 3.71 13.64
CA ALA A 14 24.29 3.94 12.21
C ALA A 14 24.08 5.45 11.92
N ALA A 15 24.67 5.94 10.83
CA ALA A 15 24.47 7.33 10.40
C ALA A 15 22.96 7.62 10.22
N ALA A 16 22.55 8.87 10.45
CA ALA A 16 21.14 9.26 10.51
C ALA A 16 20.35 8.95 9.21
N ASP A 17 21.02 8.94 8.09
CA ASP A 17 20.48 8.68 6.75
C ASP A 17 20.47 7.21 6.34
N ARG A 18 21.11 6.36 7.13
CA ARG A 18 21.23 4.92 6.80
C ARG A 18 19.99 4.16 7.26
N GLN A 19 19.37 3.46 6.33
CA GLN A 19 18.33 2.50 6.67
C GLN A 19 18.95 1.30 7.42
N VAL A 20 18.46 1.07 8.63
CA VAL A 20 18.86 -0.10 9.42
C VAL A 20 17.72 -1.09 9.42
N CYS A 21 18.03 -2.34 9.13
CA CYS A 21 17.09 -3.44 9.17
C CYS A 21 17.78 -4.66 9.80
N ILE A 22 17.36 -5.02 11.00
CA ILE A 22 17.97 -6.11 11.78
C ILE A 22 16.93 -7.18 12.08
N ASP A 23 17.26 -8.41 11.72
CA ASP A 23 16.42 -9.59 12.00
C ASP A 23 16.57 -10.03 13.46
N LEU A 24 15.48 -9.97 14.22
CA LEU A 24 15.40 -10.42 15.60
C LEU A 24 14.72 -11.81 15.76
N GLY A 25 14.50 -12.52 14.65
CA GLY A 25 13.83 -13.82 14.64
C GLY A 25 12.34 -13.72 14.37
N GLN A 26 11.55 -13.30 15.33
CA GLN A 26 10.08 -13.14 15.20
C GLN A 26 9.68 -11.78 14.60
N CYS A 27 10.54 -10.79 14.71
CA CYS A 27 10.30 -9.42 14.23
C CYS A 27 11.56 -8.83 13.61
N MET A 28 11.38 -7.72 12.95
CA MET A 28 12.45 -6.90 12.37
C MET A 28 12.55 -5.58 13.13
N LEU A 29 13.78 -5.16 13.44
CA LEU A 29 14.05 -3.83 13.96
C LEU A 29 14.44 -2.93 12.80
N HIS A 30 13.68 -1.87 12.59
CA HIS A 30 13.93 -0.87 11.56
C HIS A 30 14.27 0.49 12.18
N ARG A 31 15.10 1.26 11.50
CA ARG A 31 15.28 2.68 11.77
C ARG A 31 14.70 3.47 10.59
N PHE A 32 13.77 4.36 10.90
CA PHE A 32 13.11 5.18 9.91
C PHE A 32 12.83 6.57 10.48
N ARG A 33 13.26 7.62 9.78
CA ARG A 33 13.11 9.03 10.18
C ARG A 33 13.58 9.31 11.62
N GLY A 34 14.70 8.70 12.02
CA GLY A 34 15.29 8.89 13.34
C GLY A 34 14.66 8.06 14.47
N GLU A 35 13.62 7.31 14.18
CA GLU A 35 12.92 6.45 15.14
C GLU A 35 13.23 4.97 14.91
N LEU A 36 13.14 4.19 15.99
CA LEU A 36 13.27 2.75 15.96
C LEU A 36 11.89 2.09 15.95
N TRP A 37 11.68 1.19 15.02
CA TRP A 37 10.43 0.49 14.82
C TRP A 37 10.62 -1.02 14.90
N LEU A 38 9.81 -1.67 15.72
CA LEU A 38 9.68 -3.12 15.70
C LEU A 38 8.47 -3.49 14.83
N ALA A 39 8.72 -4.21 13.77
CA ALA A 39 7.69 -4.69 12.88
C ALA A 39 7.73 -6.22 12.80
N PRO A 40 6.58 -6.90 12.77
CA PRO A 40 6.58 -8.33 12.51
C PRO A 40 7.17 -8.60 11.13
N LYS A 41 7.81 -9.75 10.97
CA LYS A 41 8.21 -10.19 9.63
C LYS A 41 6.98 -10.29 8.75
N SER A 42 6.99 -9.57 7.65
CA SER A 42 5.90 -9.59 6.67
C SER A 42 6.44 -10.08 5.33
N PHE A 43 5.61 -10.85 4.66
CA PHE A 43 5.87 -11.29 3.30
C PHE A 43 4.82 -10.65 2.40
N ALA A 44 5.20 -10.35 1.17
CA ALA A 44 4.25 -9.85 0.19
C ALA A 44 3.10 -10.86 0.02
N PRO A 45 1.84 -10.45 0.21
CA PRO A 45 0.70 -11.33 -0.02
C PRO A 45 0.63 -11.80 -1.46
N ALA A 46 0.03 -12.97 -1.67
CA ALA A 46 -0.23 -13.47 -3.02
C ALA A 46 -1.30 -12.61 -3.73
N ALA A 47 -1.20 -12.53 -5.05
CA ALA A 47 -2.20 -11.85 -5.87
C ALA A 47 -3.62 -12.41 -5.64
N ARG A 48 -4.60 -11.53 -5.62
CA ARG A 48 -6.02 -11.87 -5.49
C ARG A 48 -6.82 -11.26 -6.64
N ASN A 49 -7.80 -12.01 -7.13
CA ASN A 49 -8.79 -11.47 -8.05
C ASN A 49 -10.00 -10.98 -7.27
N TRP A 50 -10.58 -9.87 -7.70
CA TRP A 50 -11.82 -9.34 -7.14
C TRP A 50 -12.98 -9.63 -8.10
N HIS A 51 -14.02 -10.25 -7.58
CA HIS A 51 -15.22 -10.64 -8.34
C HIS A 51 -16.50 -10.03 -7.76
N GLY A 52 -16.39 -8.90 -7.06
CA GLY A 52 -17.53 -8.22 -6.45
C GLY A 52 -17.70 -8.52 -4.97
N GLU A 53 -16.75 -9.15 -4.32
CA GLU A 53 -16.78 -9.41 -2.89
C GLU A 53 -16.79 -8.11 -2.09
N ASP A 54 -17.47 -8.09 -0.95
CA ASP A 54 -17.49 -6.96 -0.02
C ASP A 54 -16.20 -6.85 0.79
N ALA A 55 -15.50 -7.96 0.98
CA ALA A 55 -14.22 -8.00 1.67
C ALA A 55 -13.32 -9.15 1.18
N LEU A 56 -12.03 -8.93 1.20
CA LEU A 56 -10.99 -9.92 0.93
C LEU A 56 -9.91 -9.86 2.01
N ALA A 57 -9.40 -11.03 2.41
CA ALA A 57 -8.21 -11.08 3.24
C ALA A 57 -6.98 -10.63 2.46
N TRP A 58 -6.16 -9.76 3.06
CA TRP A 58 -4.91 -9.29 2.49
C TRP A 58 -3.82 -9.21 3.56
N GLY A 59 -2.83 -10.08 3.49
CA GLY A 59 -1.83 -10.19 4.53
C GLY A 59 -2.47 -10.48 5.89
N ARG A 60 -2.16 -9.63 6.87
CA ARG A 60 -2.75 -9.69 8.21
C ARG A 60 -4.04 -8.88 8.35
N GLY A 61 -4.42 -8.16 7.32
CA GLY A 61 -5.58 -7.26 7.34
C GLY A 61 -6.72 -7.74 6.47
N THR A 62 -7.66 -6.84 6.31
CA THR A 62 -8.84 -7.05 5.46
C THR A 62 -9.00 -5.86 4.53
N LEU A 63 -9.19 -6.14 3.25
CA LEU A 63 -9.52 -5.16 2.24
C LEU A 63 -11.03 -5.18 2.04
N CYS A 64 -11.70 -4.11 2.44
CA CYS A 64 -13.14 -3.94 2.30
C CYS A 64 -13.46 -3.09 1.07
N PHE A 65 -14.63 -3.33 0.47
CA PHE A 65 -15.10 -2.63 -0.72
C PHE A 65 -16.49 -2.06 -0.46
N ASP A 66 -16.54 -0.77 -0.12
CA ASP A 66 -17.80 -0.08 0.15
C ASP A 66 -18.43 0.42 -1.14
N ARG A 67 -19.74 0.19 -1.29
CA ARG A 67 -20.53 0.76 -2.40
C ARG A 67 -20.87 2.20 -2.07
N THR A 68 -20.61 3.09 -3.01
CA THR A 68 -20.80 4.52 -2.82
C THR A 68 -21.60 5.15 -3.98
N GLN A 69 -21.98 6.39 -3.79
CA GLN A 69 -22.63 7.21 -4.81
C GLN A 69 -21.83 8.51 -4.96
N GLY A 70 -21.31 8.75 -6.16
CA GLY A 70 -20.54 9.97 -6.46
C GLY A 70 -19.12 10.01 -5.88
N GLY A 71 -18.63 8.93 -5.29
CA GLY A 71 -17.29 8.84 -4.71
C GLY A 71 -16.62 7.50 -4.96
N GLY A 72 -15.30 7.44 -4.77
CA GLY A 72 -14.54 6.22 -4.99
C GLY A 72 -14.18 5.97 -6.46
N ILE A 73 -14.04 4.71 -6.84
CA ILE A 73 -13.78 4.26 -8.21
C ILE A 73 -15.09 4.18 -8.96
N GLY A 74 -15.17 4.72 -10.18
CA GLY A 74 -16.36 4.59 -11.02
C GLY A 74 -16.63 3.11 -11.37
N MET A 75 -17.76 2.58 -10.91
CA MET A 75 -18.11 1.17 -11.09
C MET A 75 -18.22 0.77 -12.56
N ASP A 76 -18.75 1.66 -13.40
CA ASP A 76 -18.95 1.38 -14.83
C ASP A 76 -17.62 1.16 -15.57
N ARG A 77 -16.55 1.75 -15.09
CA ARG A 77 -15.21 1.58 -15.68
C ARG A 77 -14.59 0.23 -15.37
N LEU A 78 -15.02 -0.41 -14.29
CA LEU A 78 -14.56 -1.74 -13.89
C LEU A 78 -15.30 -2.87 -14.62
N LYS A 79 -16.49 -2.61 -15.16
CA LYS A 79 -17.31 -3.62 -15.80
C LYS A 79 -16.59 -4.30 -16.99
N GLY A 80 -16.65 -5.62 -17.03
CA GLY A 80 -16.08 -6.43 -18.11
C GLY A 80 -14.56 -6.49 -18.12
N LYS A 81 -13.90 -5.99 -17.06
CA LYS A 81 -12.44 -5.97 -16.94
C LYS A 81 -12.00 -6.80 -15.72
N ALA A 82 -10.81 -7.39 -15.83
CA ALA A 82 -10.21 -8.11 -14.72
C ALA A 82 -9.72 -7.11 -13.65
N VAL A 83 -10.25 -7.22 -12.44
CA VAL A 83 -9.82 -6.44 -11.28
C VAL A 83 -8.98 -7.33 -10.38
N ARG A 84 -7.76 -6.91 -10.11
CA ARG A 84 -6.79 -7.69 -9.34
C ARG A 84 -6.19 -6.83 -8.22
N ILE A 85 -5.90 -7.48 -7.11
CA ILE A 85 -5.12 -6.90 -6.03
C ILE A 85 -3.75 -7.56 -6.06
N LEU A 86 -2.71 -6.74 -6.20
CA LEU A 86 -1.33 -7.19 -6.31
C LEU A 86 -0.47 -6.48 -5.27
N PRO A 87 0.56 -7.14 -4.74
CA PRO A 87 1.61 -6.44 -4.01
C PRO A 87 2.43 -5.58 -4.97
N ARG A 88 3.14 -4.62 -4.41
CA ARG A 88 4.04 -3.77 -5.18
C ARG A 88 5.22 -4.57 -5.76
N LYS A 89 5.54 -4.34 -7.02
CA LYS A 89 6.70 -4.95 -7.71
C LYS A 89 7.84 -3.96 -7.95
N GLY A 90 7.55 -2.66 -8.00
CA GLY A 90 8.45 -1.59 -8.41
C GLY A 90 8.14 -1.09 -9.82
N GLY A 91 8.43 0.18 -10.06
CA GLY A 91 8.18 0.82 -11.35
C GLY A 91 6.74 1.26 -11.59
N GLU A 92 5.83 1.03 -10.65
CA GLU A 92 4.45 1.51 -10.76
C GLU A 92 4.41 3.03 -10.87
N ARG A 93 3.51 3.52 -11.71
CA ARG A 93 3.25 4.94 -11.89
C ARG A 93 1.79 5.25 -11.58
N PHE A 94 1.54 6.41 -10.96
CA PHE A 94 0.24 6.74 -10.44
C PHE A 94 -0.05 8.25 -10.52
N ARG A 95 -1.29 8.62 -10.78
CA ARG A 95 -1.73 10.01 -10.89
C ARG A 95 -3.05 10.22 -10.14
N PRO A 96 -3.02 10.45 -8.82
CA PRO A 96 -4.24 10.68 -8.03
C PRO A 96 -4.82 12.09 -8.19
N ASP A 97 -4.02 13.07 -8.64
CA ASP A 97 -4.43 14.46 -8.85
C ASP A 97 -4.24 14.83 -10.32
N VAL A 98 -5.34 15.23 -10.98
CA VAL A 98 -5.34 15.64 -12.39
C VAL A 98 -4.46 16.87 -12.66
N ARG A 99 -4.24 17.71 -11.65
CA ARG A 99 -3.40 18.92 -11.75
C ARG A 99 -1.91 18.63 -11.71
N ARG A 100 -1.51 17.38 -11.39
CA ARG A 100 -0.13 16.94 -11.29
C ARG A 100 0.21 15.88 -12.34
N PRO A 101 1.47 15.76 -12.76
CA PRO A 101 1.87 14.72 -13.69
C PRO A 101 1.80 13.34 -13.03
N ARG A 102 1.78 12.31 -13.85
CA ARG A 102 1.94 10.91 -13.41
C ARG A 102 3.34 10.72 -12.82
N ARG A 103 3.40 10.14 -11.63
CA ARG A 103 4.64 9.99 -10.86
C ARG A 103 4.92 8.54 -10.50
N GLU A 104 6.16 8.26 -10.17
CA GLU A 104 6.53 6.98 -9.59
C GLU A 104 5.85 6.77 -8.23
N LEU A 105 5.22 5.61 -8.06
CA LEU A 105 4.54 5.25 -6.80
C LEU A 105 5.52 5.27 -5.62
N LYS A 106 6.75 4.84 -5.83
CA LYS A 106 7.81 4.87 -4.80
C LYS A 106 7.95 6.26 -4.17
N LYS A 107 7.98 7.31 -4.99
CA LYS A 107 8.11 8.71 -4.53
C LYS A 107 6.86 9.16 -3.78
N LEU A 108 5.68 8.81 -4.27
CA LEU A 108 4.41 9.13 -3.61
C LEU A 108 4.31 8.47 -2.23
N LEU A 109 4.67 7.20 -2.11
CA LEU A 109 4.68 6.48 -0.84
C LEU A 109 5.70 7.09 0.14
N GLN A 110 6.85 7.52 -0.34
CA GLN A 110 7.87 8.19 0.46
C GLN A 110 7.37 9.53 1.00
N GLU A 111 6.74 10.34 0.17
CA GLU A 111 6.16 11.64 0.55
C GLU A 111 5.04 11.48 1.59
N HIS A 112 4.21 10.45 1.45
CA HIS A 112 3.14 10.13 2.40
C HIS A 112 3.64 9.44 3.68
N GLY A 113 4.96 9.28 3.82
CA GLY A 113 5.56 8.73 5.03
C GLY A 113 5.34 7.24 5.24
N VAL A 114 4.99 6.50 4.19
CA VAL A 114 4.85 5.04 4.28
C VAL A 114 6.22 4.40 4.49
N PRO A 115 6.44 3.68 5.61
CA PRO A 115 7.73 3.06 5.87
C PRO A 115 8.10 2.02 4.81
N PRO A 116 9.41 1.85 4.51
CA PRO A 116 9.86 0.91 3.46
C PRO A 116 9.32 -0.51 3.63
N TRP A 117 9.27 -1.03 4.86
CA TRP A 117 8.80 -2.39 5.14
C TRP A 117 7.29 -2.59 4.92
N GLN A 118 6.50 -1.51 4.92
CA GLN A 118 5.08 -1.57 4.61
C GLN A 118 4.81 -1.47 3.10
N ARG A 119 5.70 -0.83 2.35
CA ARG A 119 5.48 -0.58 0.90
C ARG A 119 5.35 -1.85 0.07
N GLU A 120 5.98 -2.94 0.49
CA GLU A 120 5.94 -4.22 -0.22
C GLU A 120 4.70 -5.05 0.10
N THR A 121 3.95 -4.69 1.14
CA THR A 121 2.78 -5.44 1.61
C THR A 121 1.45 -4.75 1.32
N ILE A 122 1.46 -3.49 0.89
CA ILE A 122 0.23 -2.76 0.60
C ILE A 122 -0.53 -3.39 -0.58
N PRO A 123 -1.87 -3.45 -0.51
CA PRO A 123 -2.68 -3.90 -1.62
C PRO A 123 -2.77 -2.82 -2.70
N LEU A 124 -2.36 -3.13 -3.92
CA LEU A 124 -2.54 -2.28 -5.08
C LEU A 124 -3.68 -2.83 -5.92
N LEU A 125 -4.70 -2.02 -6.19
CA LEU A 125 -5.82 -2.42 -7.03
C LEU A 125 -5.54 -2.06 -8.48
N TRP A 126 -5.56 -3.08 -9.33
CA TRP A 126 -5.34 -2.98 -10.76
C TRP A 126 -6.61 -3.35 -11.54
N CYS A 127 -6.85 -2.64 -12.62
CA CYS A 127 -7.86 -2.99 -13.60
C CYS A 127 -7.18 -3.13 -14.97
N GLY A 128 -7.12 -4.36 -15.49
CA GLY A 128 -6.26 -4.64 -16.62
C GLY A 128 -4.79 -4.31 -16.29
N GLU A 129 -4.17 -3.49 -17.12
CA GLU A 129 -2.77 -3.05 -16.96
C GLU A 129 -2.63 -1.70 -16.23
N GLU A 130 -3.71 -1.13 -15.71
CA GLU A 130 -3.71 0.17 -15.07
C GLU A 130 -3.83 0.05 -13.55
N LEU A 131 -2.99 0.79 -12.83
CA LEU A 131 -3.07 0.96 -11.38
C LEU A 131 -4.19 1.95 -11.05
N VAL A 132 -5.22 1.49 -10.34
CA VAL A 132 -6.45 2.24 -10.07
C VAL A 132 -6.47 2.87 -8.71
N TRP A 133 -6.04 2.14 -7.67
CA TRP A 133 -6.11 2.60 -6.29
C TRP A 133 -4.91 2.15 -5.47
N VAL A 134 -4.47 3.04 -4.58
CA VAL A 134 -3.38 2.83 -3.61
C VAL A 134 -3.83 3.28 -2.22
N PRO A 135 -3.74 2.42 -1.19
CA PRO A 135 -4.15 2.79 0.17
C PRO A 135 -3.39 4.03 0.67
N GLY A 136 -4.11 4.94 1.31
CA GLY A 136 -3.55 6.15 1.88
C GLY A 136 -3.15 7.24 0.88
N ILE A 137 -3.14 6.94 -0.43
CA ILE A 137 -2.85 7.92 -1.49
C ILE A 137 -4.11 8.29 -2.26
N GLY A 138 -4.89 7.32 -2.71
CA GLY A 138 -6.14 7.58 -3.37
C GLY A 138 -6.37 6.77 -4.64
N ILE A 139 -7.16 7.34 -5.53
CA ILE A 139 -7.62 6.73 -6.78
C ILE A 139 -7.01 7.51 -7.95
N ASP A 140 -6.50 6.80 -8.96
CA ASP A 140 -6.00 7.44 -10.18
C ASP A 140 -7.11 8.30 -10.82
N CYS A 141 -6.76 9.50 -11.25
CA CYS A 141 -7.73 10.50 -11.73
C CYS A 141 -8.58 10.00 -12.91
N ALA A 142 -8.08 9.06 -13.71
CA ALA A 142 -8.84 8.45 -14.81
C ALA A 142 -9.96 7.52 -14.33
N TRP A 143 -9.90 7.07 -13.09
CA TRP A 143 -10.81 6.07 -12.50
C TRP A 143 -11.74 6.62 -11.43
N GLN A 144 -11.58 7.89 -11.07
CA GLN A 144 -12.42 8.55 -10.06
C GLN A 144 -13.88 8.61 -10.51
N CYS A 145 -14.77 8.34 -9.56
CA CYS A 145 -16.21 8.40 -9.74
C CYS A 145 -16.65 9.84 -10.06
N ARG A 146 -17.59 9.97 -10.98
CA ARG A 146 -18.24 11.24 -11.29
C ARG A 146 -19.43 11.48 -10.37
N GLU A 147 -19.87 12.72 -10.29
CA GLU A 147 -21.06 13.07 -9.53
C GLU A 147 -22.27 12.23 -9.99
N GLY A 148 -23.01 11.66 -9.03
CA GLY A 148 -24.17 10.82 -9.29
C GLY A 148 -23.88 9.40 -9.82
N GLU A 149 -22.64 9.08 -10.10
CA GLU A 149 -22.21 7.76 -10.57
C GLU A 149 -22.08 6.76 -9.43
N ALA A 150 -22.42 5.49 -9.66
CA ALA A 150 -22.16 4.42 -8.71
C ALA A 150 -20.64 4.21 -8.55
N GLY A 151 -20.18 4.15 -7.31
CA GLY A 151 -18.77 4.07 -6.96
C GLY A 151 -18.43 2.88 -6.10
N LEU A 152 -17.13 2.59 -6.04
CA LEU A 152 -16.52 1.60 -5.18
C LEU A 152 -15.38 2.23 -4.39
N LEU A 153 -15.44 2.17 -3.07
CA LEU A 153 -14.39 2.70 -2.19
C LEU A 153 -13.68 1.55 -1.50
N PRO A 154 -12.45 1.21 -1.92
CA PRO A 154 -11.62 0.26 -1.19
C PRO A 154 -11.12 0.87 0.13
N VAL A 155 -11.14 0.09 1.18
CA VAL A 155 -10.61 0.45 2.51
C VAL A 155 -9.76 -0.70 3.02
N TRP A 156 -8.50 -0.42 3.32
CA TRP A 156 -7.60 -1.42 3.87
C TRP A 156 -7.48 -1.27 5.38
N ILE A 157 -7.96 -2.28 6.10
CA ILE A 157 -7.94 -2.35 7.56
C ILE A 157 -6.79 -3.29 7.95
N GLN A 158 -5.75 -2.72 8.54
CA GLN A 158 -4.61 -3.46 9.09
C GLN A 158 -4.90 -3.88 10.52
N LYS A 159 -4.45 -5.07 10.87
CA LYS A 159 -4.44 -5.54 12.25
C LYS A 159 -3.09 -5.34 12.91
#